data_bc165329a1e949c9027bcb22390e95be
#
_entry.id   bc165329a1e949c9027bcb22390e95be
#
_cell.length_a   1.000
_cell.length_b   1.000
_cell.length_c   1.000
_cell.angle_alpha   90.00
_cell.angle_beta   90.00
_cell.angle_gamma   90.00
#
_symmetry.space_group_name_H-M   'P 1'
#
loop_
_entity.id
_entity.type
_entity.pdbx_description
1 polymer ?
#
loop_
_entity_poly.entity_id
_entity_poly.type
_entity_poly.pdbx_seq_one_letter_code
_entity_poly.pdbx_strand_id
1 'polypeptide(L)'
;MNPKRFELDLGGGFALEVDVKRDDCNREPPHCHLTFRGRRIGQIWAESATFTRIPSDAPSHIINDAIYEVKRNRWDIVEIYNHNKMYGAG
;
A
#
# COMPACT_ATOMS: atom_id res chain seq x y z
N MET A 1 -2.91 -12.82 -17.50
CA MET A 1 -3.04 -13.07 -16.04
C MET A 1 -3.78 -11.92 -15.38
N ASN A 2 -4.51 -12.23 -14.31
CA ASN A 2 -5.23 -11.21 -13.55
C ASN A 2 -4.29 -10.49 -12.59
N PRO A 3 -4.59 -9.23 -12.24
CA PRO A 3 -3.84 -8.55 -11.18
C PRO A 3 -4.02 -9.28 -9.85
N LYS A 4 -3.01 -9.18 -9.00
CA LYS A 4 -3.08 -9.65 -7.62
C LYS A 4 -3.53 -8.51 -6.71
N ARG A 5 -4.23 -8.85 -5.65
CA ARG A 5 -4.72 -7.86 -4.67
C ARG A 5 -4.03 -8.07 -3.34
N PHE A 6 -3.67 -6.97 -2.72
CA PHE A 6 -3.28 -6.91 -1.33
C PHE A 6 -4.14 -5.85 -0.67
N GLU A 7 -4.84 -6.25 0.37
CA GLU A 7 -5.70 -5.34 1.13
C GLU A 7 -5.71 -5.82 2.58
N LEU A 8 -5.40 -4.92 3.50
CA LEU A 8 -5.32 -5.25 4.92
C LEU A 8 -6.06 -4.19 5.74
N ASP A 9 -7.09 -4.63 6.47
CA ASP A 9 -7.87 -3.76 7.34
C ASP A 9 -7.07 -3.44 8.61
N LEU A 10 -6.98 -2.16 8.95
CA LEU A 10 -6.33 -1.69 10.17
C LEU A 10 -7.32 -1.29 11.25
N GLY A 11 -8.63 -1.39 10.98
CA GLY A 11 -9.67 -0.95 11.88
C GLY A 11 -10.02 0.53 11.73
N GLY A 12 -11.17 0.93 12.26
CA GLY A 12 -11.60 2.33 12.24
C GLY A 12 -11.84 2.91 10.85
N GLY A 13 -12.00 2.08 9.84
CA GLY A 13 -12.14 2.52 8.44
C GLY A 13 -10.81 2.69 7.71
N PHE A 14 -9.69 2.41 8.36
CA PHE A 14 -8.36 2.49 7.76
C PHE A 14 -7.93 1.13 7.19
N ALA A 15 -7.24 1.16 6.06
CA ALA A 15 -6.73 -0.04 5.41
C ALA A 15 -5.46 0.26 4.61
N LEU A 16 -4.71 -0.80 4.31
CA LEU A 16 -3.59 -0.75 3.38
C LEU A 16 -4.00 -1.43 2.09
N GLU A 17 -3.58 -0.90 0.95
CA GLU A 17 -3.80 -1.53 -0.34
C GLU A 17 -2.65 -1.31 -1.29
N VAL A 18 -2.47 -2.23 -2.23
CA VAL A 18 -1.51 -2.12 -3.33
C VAL A 18 -2.27 -1.82 -4.61
N ASP A 19 -1.68 -0.99 -5.46
CA ASP A 19 -2.24 -0.66 -6.78
C ASP A 19 -2.46 -1.92 -7.62
N VAL A 20 -3.61 -2.00 -8.27
CA VAL A 20 -3.93 -3.10 -9.19
C VAL A 20 -3.74 -2.71 -10.65
N LYS A 21 -3.64 -1.43 -10.95
CA LYS A 21 -3.46 -0.92 -12.31
C LYS A 21 -1.99 -0.96 -12.70
N ARG A 22 -1.72 -1.50 -13.88
CA ARG A 22 -0.35 -1.63 -14.39
C ARG A 22 0.37 -0.29 -14.46
N ASP A 23 -0.30 0.75 -14.94
CA ASP A 23 0.32 2.07 -15.10
C ASP A 23 0.72 2.69 -13.76
N ASP A 24 -0.07 2.45 -12.71
CA ASP A 24 0.24 2.95 -11.37
C ASP A 24 1.49 2.27 -10.78
N CYS A 25 1.77 1.03 -11.20
CA CYS A 25 2.92 0.26 -10.72
C CYS A 25 4.19 0.49 -11.54
N ASN A 26 4.14 1.22 -12.64
CA ASN A 26 5.30 1.40 -13.53
C ASN A 26 6.16 2.62 -13.24
N ARG A 27 5.70 3.55 -12.41
CA ARG A 27 6.31 4.86 -12.26
C ARG A 27 7.18 5.03 -11.03
N GLU A 28 7.01 4.18 -10.03
CA GLU A 28 7.65 4.33 -8.73
C GLU A 28 8.13 3.00 -8.21
N PRO A 29 9.05 3.00 -7.23
CA PRO A 29 9.39 1.78 -6.49
C PRO A 29 8.16 1.16 -5.81
N PRO A 30 8.24 -0.12 -5.41
CA PRO A 30 7.12 -0.77 -4.74
C PRO A 30 6.64 0.00 -3.51
N HIS A 31 5.33 0.19 -3.44
CA HIS A 31 4.67 0.92 -2.36
C HIS A 31 3.25 0.42 -2.15
N CYS A 32 2.66 0.79 -1.04
CA CYS A 32 1.24 0.63 -0.80
C CYS A 32 0.63 1.94 -0.33
N HIS A 33 -0.68 1.98 -0.31
CA HIS A 33 -1.44 3.16 0.10
C HIS A 33 -2.15 2.90 1.42
N LEU A 34 -2.15 3.90 2.30
CA LEU A 34 -3.04 3.94 3.43
C LEU A 34 -4.33 4.62 2.97
N THR A 35 -5.46 3.97 3.22
CA THR A 35 -6.77 4.49 2.86
C THR A 35 -7.61 4.73 4.12
N PHE A 36 -8.54 5.67 4.01
CA PHE A 36 -9.58 5.87 5.00
C PHE A 36 -10.91 5.87 4.28
N ARG A 37 -11.76 4.87 4.61
CA ARG A 37 -13.05 4.67 3.96
C ARG A 37 -12.94 4.65 2.43
N GLY A 38 -11.92 3.95 1.93
CA GLY A 38 -11.66 3.82 0.51
C GLY A 38 -10.90 4.95 -0.15
N ARG A 39 -10.69 6.07 0.55
CA ARG A 39 -9.94 7.21 0.01
C ARG A 39 -8.47 7.12 0.40
N ARG A 40 -7.59 7.28 -0.56
CA ARG A 40 -6.14 7.28 -0.31
C ARG A 40 -5.72 8.53 0.44
N ILE A 41 -5.04 8.35 1.57
CA ILE A 41 -4.59 9.43 2.43
C ILE A 41 -3.08 9.43 2.66
N GLY A 42 -2.39 8.35 2.29
CA GLY A 42 -0.94 8.26 2.45
C GLY A 42 -0.35 7.16 1.60
N GLN A 43 0.96 7.26 1.38
CA GLN A 43 1.73 6.29 0.61
C GLN A 43 2.94 5.85 1.43
N ILE A 44 3.21 4.55 1.43
CA ILE A 44 4.28 3.94 2.21
C ILE A 44 5.19 3.16 1.28
N TRP A 45 6.50 3.47 1.28
CA TRP A 45 7.47 2.70 0.53
C TRP A 45 7.65 1.32 1.15
N ALA A 46 7.57 0.28 0.34
CA ALA A 46 7.61 -1.09 0.85
C ALA A 46 8.98 -1.44 1.45
N GLU A 47 10.07 -1.05 0.80
CA GLU A 47 11.42 -1.43 1.25
C GLU A 47 11.80 -0.79 2.57
N SER A 48 11.54 0.50 2.72
CA SER A 48 11.89 1.24 3.94
C SER A 48 10.80 1.22 5.00
N ALA A 49 9.57 0.92 4.61
CA ALA A 49 8.37 1.03 5.44
C ALA A 49 8.21 2.45 6.00
N THR A 50 8.46 3.45 5.14
CA THR A 50 8.31 4.85 5.50
C THR A 50 7.27 5.53 4.62
N PHE A 51 6.53 6.46 5.22
CA PHE A 51 5.58 7.28 4.46
C PHE A 51 6.33 8.29 3.59
N THR A 52 5.79 8.57 2.41
CA THR A 52 6.26 9.69 1.58
C THR A 52 5.99 11.01 2.30
N ARG A 53 4.83 11.08 2.97
CA ARG A 53 4.42 12.17 3.86
C ARG A 53 3.47 11.56 4.88
N ILE A 54 3.71 11.81 6.16
CA ILE A 54 2.82 11.32 7.21
C ILE A 54 1.49 12.03 7.11
N PRO A 55 0.37 11.30 6.92
CA PRO A 55 -0.94 11.94 6.81
C PRO A 55 -1.37 12.55 8.14
N SER A 56 -1.81 13.80 8.10
CA SER A 56 -2.28 14.51 9.28
C SER A 56 -3.64 14.01 9.78
N ASP A 57 -4.38 13.32 8.91
CA ASP A 57 -5.75 12.86 9.21
C ASP A 57 -5.80 11.52 9.92
N ALA A 58 -4.67 10.81 10.04
CA ALA A 58 -4.63 9.50 10.65
C ALA A 58 -4.11 9.59 12.09
N PRO A 59 -4.74 8.87 13.04
CA PRO A 59 -4.24 8.79 14.41
C PRO A 59 -2.86 8.12 14.46
N SER A 60 -2.06 8.48 15.47
CA SER A 60 -0.71 7.93 15.64
C SER A 60 -0.68 6.40 15.67
N HIS A 61 -1.66 5.76 16.31
CA HIS A 61 -1.69 4.30 16.39
C HIS A 61 -1.92 3.66 15.01
N ILE A 62 -2.70 4.31 14.13
CA ILE A 62 -2.89 3.84 12.75
C ILE A 62 -1.60 4.00 11.95
N ILE A 63 -0.90 5.12 12.09
CA ILE A 63 0.40 5.35 11.45
C ILE A 63 1.38 4.24 11.86
N ASN A 64 1.48 3.95 13.15
CA ASN A 64 2.38 2.92 13.67
C ASN A 64 1.98 1.53 13.20
N ASP A 65 0.69 1.21 13.20
CA ASP A 65 0.18 -0.08 12.72
C ASP A 65 0.45 -0.26 11.23
N ALA A 66 0.27 0.80 10.44
CA ALA A 66 0.55 0.77 9.01
C ALA A 66 2.02 0.46 8.74
N ILE A 67 2.93 1.13 9.44
CA ILE A 67 4.37 0.89 9.30
C ILE A 67 4.71 -0.55 9.70
N TYR A 68 4.16 -1.02 10.82
CA TYR A 68 4.38 -2.39 11.29
C TYR A 68 3.92 -3.42 10.25
N GLU A 69 2.72 -3.24 9.72
CA GLU A 69 2.16 -4.19 8.76
C GLU A 69 2.87 -4.15 7.42
N VAL A 70 3.38 -3.00 6.97
CA VAL A 70 4.20 -2.92 5.77
C VAL A 70 5.51 -3.67 5.97
N LYS A 71 6.16 -3.53 7.12
CA LYS A 71 7.38 -4.29 7.44
C LYS A 71 7.11 -5.79 7.45
N ARG A 72 6.02 -6.19 8.09
CA ARG A 72 5.63 -7.60 8.21
C ARG A 72 5.30 -8.24 6.88
N ASN A 73 4.66 -7.51 5.99
CA ASN A 73 4.19 -8.01 4.70
C ASN A 73 5.06 -7.52 3.53
N ARG A 74 6.24 -7.02 3.81
CA ARG A 74 7.11 -6.37 2.81
C ARG A 74 7.25 -7.17 1.52
N TRP A 75 7.63 -8.44 1.64
CA TRP A 75 7.90 -9.26 0.46
C TRP A 75 6.64 -9.59 -0.33
N ASP A 76 5.51 -9.77 0.34
CA ASP A 76 4.22 -9.97 -0.32
C ASP A 76 3.82 -8.70 -1.08
N ILE A 77 4.01 -7.54 -0.48
CA ILE A 77 3.70 -6.26 -1.12
C ILE A 77 4.57 -6.06 -2.36
N VAL A 78 5.87 -6.31 -2.24
CA VAL A 78 6.81 -6.19 -3.36
C VAL A 78 6.45 -7.15 -4.48
N GLU A 79 6.16 -8.41 -4.14
CA GLU A 79 5.77 -9.41 -5.13
C GLU A 79 4.49 -9.04 -5.87
N ILE A 80 3.48 -8.61 -5.14
CA ILE A 80 2.20 -8.22 -5.71
C ILE A 80 2.36 -6.97 -6.58
N TYR A 81 3.09 -5.99 -6.10
CA TYR A 81 3.38 -4.77 -6.86
C TYR A 81 4.07 -5.11 -8.19
N ASN A 82 5.11 -5.93 -8.15
CA ASN A 82 5.86 -6.33 -9.35
C ASN A 82 5.01 -7.17 -10.30
N HIS A 83 4.14 -8.03 -9.76
CA HIS A 83 3.19 -8.79 -10.57
C HIS A 83 2.23 -7.83 -11.32
N ASN A 84 1.69 -6.84 -10.63
CA ASN A 84 0.75 -5.89 -11.21
C ASN A 84 1.43 -4.93 -12.19
N LYS A 85 2.72 -4.70 -12.03
CA LYS A 85 3.52 -3.95 -12.99
C LYS A 85 3.50 -4.58 -14.38
N MET A 86 3.42 -5.91 -14.44
CA MET A 86 3.39 -6.66 -15.69
C MET A 86 1.96 -7.04 -16.10
N TYR A 87 1.12 -7.43 -15.16
CA TYR A 87 -0.18 -8.06 -15.41
C TYR A 87 -1.34 -7.29 -14.80
N GLY A 88 -1.14 -6.08 -14.35
CA GLY A 88 -2.18 -5.28 -13.74
C GLY A 88 -3.28 -4.87 -14.71
N ALA A 89 -4.37 -4.35 -14.16
CA ALA A 89 -5.48 -3.84 -14.92
C ALA A 89 -5.03 -2.69 -15.82
N GLY A 90 -5.43 -2.76 -17.07
CA GLY A 90 -5.06 -1.78 -18.09
C GLY A 90 -5.91 -0.54 -18.10
#